data_cad1bf0a0315e8afd717fde88ba367ec
#
_entry.id   cad1bf0a0315e8afd717fde88ba367ec
#
_cell.length_a   1.000
_cell.length_b   1.000
_cell.length_c   1.000
_cell.angle_alpha   90.00
_cell.angle_beta   90.00
_cell.angle_gamma   90.00
#
_symmetry.space_group_name_H-M   'P 1'
#
loop_
_entity.id
_entity.type
_entity.pdbx_description
1 polymer ?
#
loop_
_entity_poly.entity_id
_entity_poly.type
_entity_poly.pdbx_seq_one_letter_code
_entity_poly.pdbx_strand_id
1 'polypeptide(L)'
;TSFATQSDTNIQVRQAKLAIHCSAPIEVGYGKSVEYKVTVSNRGDGIARKVVVKPDLPSETHIDETSTAPCSLEELAPGESQVFCFCGNAVTEGILDATFTASDDMGQLVQAEWQTKINRPLLAVAMKGPAIRYLHRNGEYVVKVTNPGDAATHDIKVVMSVPFGLTILGTSKEAICNKTENLLCWQLPQLNPSEEASWSVYIRADQEGRQVPQTTATTKAGLNAADQIATEVVIRPQLYATVINRSGPVEVGETVHFSVIITNHGTRHAD
;
A
#
# COMPACT_ATOMS: atom_id res chain seq x y z
N THR A 1 94.91 -20.99 -0.03
CA THR A 1 93.67 -21.66 -0.47
C THR A 1 92.53 -21.24 0.45
N SER A 2 91.65 -20.32 -0.04
CA SER A 2 90.43 -19.92 0.64
C SER A 2 89.27 -20.82 0.14
N PHE A 3 88.69 -21.55 1.03
CA PHE A 3 87.42 -22.28 0.73
C PHE A 3 86.27 -21.33 1.01
N ALA A 4 85.55 -20.96 0.00
CA ALA A 4 84.28 -20.31 0.12
C ALA A 4 83.18 -21.39 0.07
N THR A 5 82.43 -21.55 1.13
CA THR A 5 81.22 -22.37 1.17
C THR A 5 79.99 -21.45 0.89
N GLN A 6 79.32 -21.64 -0.20
CA GLN A 6 78.08 -21.01 -0.51
C GLN A 6 76.96 -21.92 -0.03
N SER A 7 76.06 -21.43 0.81
CA SER A 7 74.88 -22.13 1.29
C SER A 7 73.67 -21.41 0.71
N ASP A 8 72.92 -22.04 -0.15
CA ASP A 8 71.68 -21.53 -0.69
C ASP A 8 70.51 -21.96 0.23
N THR A 9 69.81 -20.99 0.79
CA THR A 9 68.62 -21.22 1.60
C THR A 9 67.38 -20.73 0.85
N ASN A 10 66.48 -21.66 0.52
CA ASN A 10 65.16 -21.32 -0.08
C ASN A 10 64.17 -20.94 1.02
N ILE A 11 63.69 -19.73 0.99
CA ILE A 11 62.62 -19.24 1.87
C ILE A 11 61.33 -19.22 1.05
N GLN A 12 60.34 -20.02 1.45
CA GLN A 12 59.01 -19.98 0.89
C GLN A 12 58.17 -18.96 1.64
N VAL A 13 57.81 -17.86 1.00
CA VAL A 13 56.90 -16.86 1.55
C VAL A 13 55.47 -17.25 1.17
N ARG A 14 54.61 -17.40 2.16
CA ARG A 14 53.19 -17.69 2.01
C ARG A 14 52.39 -16.47 2.40
N GLN A 15 51.29 -16.23 1.68
CA GLN A 15 50.42 -15.09 1.92
C GLN A 15 48.96 -15.52 1.97
N ALA A 16 48.22 -15.08 3.00
CA ALA A 16 46.77 -15.17 3.02
C ALA A 16 46.18 -14.24 1.98
N LYS A 17 45.03 -14.62 1.38
CA LYS A 17 44.26 -13.77 0.47
C LYS A 17 42.77 -13.91 0.81
N LEU A 18 42.26 -12.97 1.55
CA LEU A 18 40.84 -12.94 1.91
C LEU A 18 39.95 -12.64 0.69
N ALA A 19 38.80 -13.28 0.63
CA ALA A 19 37.71 -12.97 -0.24
C ALA A 19 36.40 -13.06 0.56
N ILE A 20 35.48 -12.17 0.27
CA ILE A 20 34.17 -12.11 0.92
C ILE A 20 33.06 -12.18 -0.13
N HIS A 21 31.96 -12.87 0.18
CA HIS A 21 30.77 -12.96 -0.63
C HIS A 21 29.54 -12.87 0.26
N CYS A 22 28.55 -12.04 -0.13
CA CYS A 22 27.27 -11.95 0.54
C CYS A 22 26.18 -12.55 -0.33
N SER A 23 25.20 -13.20 0.30
CA SER A 23 23.95 -13.65 -0.33
C SER A 23 22.79 -13.43 0.63
N ALA A 24 21.70 -12.85 0.12
CA ALA A 24 20.45 -12.60 0.85
C ALA A 24 19.27 -12.58 -0.14
N PRO A 25 18.02 -12.53 0.33
CA PRO A 25 16.87 -12.32 -0.54
C PRO A 25 16.97 -10.98 -1.29
N ILE A 26 16.64 -11.00 -2.59
CA ILE A 26 16.61 -9.79 -3.43
C ILE A 26 15.41 -8.90 -3.06
N GLU A 27 14.30 -9.53 -2.64
CA GLU A 27 13.07 -8.85 -2.24
C GLU A 27 12.53 -9.42 -0.93
N VAL A 28 12.04 -8.55 -0.05
CA VAL A 28 11.43 -8.92 1.24
C VAL A 28 10.25 -7.98 1.52
N GLY A 29 9.20 -8.50 2.13
CA GLY A 29 8.06 -7.70 2.58
C GLY A 29 8.40 -6.81 3.77
N TYR A 30 7.81 -5.62 3.83
CA TYR A 30 7.90 -4.71 4.98
C TYR A 30 7.58 -5.42 6.31
N GLY A 31 8.39 -5.18 7.33
CA GLY A 31 8.27 -5.80 8.66
C GLY A 31 8.74 -7.26 8.75
N LYS A 32 9.31 -7.81 7.67
CA LYS A 32 9.90 -9.16 7.67
C LYS A 32 11.39 -9.10 7.92
N SER A 33 11.95 -10.21 8.41
CA SER A 33 13.39 -10.35 8.64
C SER A 33 14.13 -10.64 7.33
N VAL A 34 15.29 -10.01 7.17
CA VAL A 34 16.26 -10.28 6.10
C VAL A 34 17.44 -11.02 6.72
N GLU A 35 17.77 -12.20 6.20
CA GLU A 35 18.93 -12.98 6.60
C GLU A 35 20.05 -12.82 5.56
N TYR A 36 21.19 -12.26 5.97
CA TYR A 36 22.39 -12.13 5.16
C TYR A 36 23.36 -13.25 5.49
N LYS A 37 23.74 -14.04 4.49
CA LYS A 37 24.77 -15.08 4.60
C LYS A 37 26.07 -14.56 4.00
N VAL A 38 27.04 -14.27 4.86
CA VAL A 38 28.34 -13.72 4.49
C VAL A 38 29.38 -14.83 4.58
N THR A 39 29.95 -15.18 3.44
CA THR A 39 31.01 -16.20 3.33
C THR A 39 32.34 -15.50 3.18
N VAL A 40 33.27 -15.75 4.12
CA VAL A 40 34.67 -15.32 4.04
C VAL A 40 35.53 -16.53 3.71
N SER A 41 36.42 -16.42 2.73
CA SER A 41 37.29 -17.48 2.26
C SER A 41 38.72 -16.99 2.18
N ASN A 42 39.69 -17.87 2.48
CA ASN A 42 41.10 -17.62 2.28
C ASN A 42 41.57 -18.32 0.98
N ARG A 43 41.75 -17.54 -0.09
CA ARG A 43 42.20 -18.02 -1.41
C ARG A 43 43.73 -18.00 -1.57
N GLY A 44 44.45 -17.62 -0.50
CA GLY A 44 45.89 -17.60 -0.48
C GLY A 44 46.51 -18.98 -0.12
N ASP A 45 47.85 -19.01 0.06
CA ASP A 45 48.62 -20.16 0.47
C ASP A 45 49.15 -20.02 1.92
N GLY A 46 48.94 -18.85 2.57
CA GLY A 46 49.22 -18.58 3.99
C GLY A 46 47.95 -18.59 4.83
N ILE A 47 48.11 -18.73 6.13
CA ILE A 47 47.01 -18.68 7.12
C ILE A 47 46.62 -17.22 7.36
N ALA A 48 45.32 -16.89 7.25
CA ALA A 48 44.78 -15.61 7.70
C ALA A 48 44.51 -15.70 9.22
N ARG A 49 44.93 -14.69 9.98
CA ARG A 49 44.81 -14.67 11.45
C ARG A 49 43.95 -13.49 11.90
N LYS A 50 43.23 -13.68 13.01
CA LYS A 50 42.36 -12.68 13.62
C LYS A 50 41.41 -12.06 12.59
N VAL A 51 40.76 -12.91 11.80
CA VAL A 51 39.80 -12.47 10.79
C VAL A 51 38.58 -11.91 11.50
N VAL A 52 38.23 -10.64 11.21
CA VAL A 52 37.10 -9.95 11.80
C VAL A 52 36.11 -9.58 10.66
N VAL A 53 34.86 -9.98 10.81
CA VAL A 53 33.78 -9.64 9.88
C VAL A 53 32.84 -8.63 10.55
N LYS A 54 32.64 -7.48 9.92
CA LYS A 54 31.79 -6.40 10.41
C LYS A 54 30.67 -6.13 9.44
N PRO A 55 29.39 -6.17 9.88
CA PRO A 55 28.27 -5.66 9.11
C PRO A 55 28.22 -4.12 9.23
N ASP A 56 27.90 -3.46 8.13
CA ASP A 56 27.46 -2.07 8.06
C ASP A 56 26.10 -2.06 7.41
N LEU A 57 25.07 -2.02 8.26
CA LEU A 57 23.67 -2.07 7.87
C LEU A 57 23.03 -0.72 8.17
N PRO A 58 22.09 -0.22 7.33
CA PRO A 58 21.44 1.05 7.56
C PRO A 58 20.80 1.12 8.94
N SER A 59 20.87 2.30 9.58
CA SER A 59 20.29 2.57 10.92
C SER A 59 18.78 2.30 11.02
N GLU A 60 18.11 2.24 9.89
CA GLU A 60 16.69 1.94 9.73
C GLU A 60 16.38 0.44 9.74
N THR A 61 17.41 -0.38 9.79
CA THR A 61 17.29 -1.83 10.00
C THR A 61 17.33 -2.07 11.51
N HIS A 62 16.20 -2.44 12.13
CA HIS A 62 16.23 -2.96 13.48
C HIS A 62 16.93 -4.34 13.47
N ILE A 63 18.18 -4.34 13.85
CA ILE A 63 19.01 -5.53 13.94
C ILE A 63 18.98 -5.98 15.39
N ASP A 64 18.78 -7.28 15.63
CA ASP A 64 19.03 -7.83 16.96
C ASP A 64 20.47 -7.53 17.38
N GLU A 65 20.68 -7.05 18.60
CA GLU A 65 22.01 -6.69 19.13
C GLU A 65 23.04 -7.82 18.98
N THR A 66 22.58 -9.07 18.90
CA THR A 66 23.41 -10.25 18.63
C THR A 66 23.91 -10.33 17.19
N SER A 67 23.26 -9.65 16.24
CA SER A 67 23.62 -9.68 14.81
C SER A 67 24.48 -8.50 14.35
N THR A 68 24.73 -7.50 15.22
CA THR A 68 25.62 -6.35 14.93
C THR A 68 27.02 -6.53 15.47
N ALA A 69 27.23 -7.47 16.37
CA ALA A 69 28.56 -7.74 16.94
C ALA A 69 29.51 -8.22 15.83
N PRO A 70 30.77 -7.71 15.80
CA PRO A 70 31.77 -8.23 14.89
C PRO A 70 31.99 -9.71 15.19
N CYS A 71 31.88 -10.53 14.15
CA CYS A 71 32.24 -11.94 14.25
C CYS A 71 33.72 -12.10 13.99
N SER A 72 34.45 -12.89 14.82
CA SER A 72 35.86 -13.09 14.67
C SER A 72 36.26 -14.58 14.61
N LEU A 73 37.29 -14.86 13.83
CA LEU A 73 37.96 -16.15 13.76
C LEU A 73 39.43 -15.95 14.12
N GLU A 74 39.98 -16.85 14.92
CA GLU A 74 41.42 -16.81 15.26
C GLU A 74 42.30 -17.13 14.05
N GLU A 75 41.90 -18.13 13.25
CA GLU A 75 42.63 -18.58 12.07
C GLU A 75 41.67 -19.03 10.97
N LEU A 76 42.05 -18.79 9.70
CA LEU A 76 41.38 -19.33 8.49
C LEU A 76 42.49 -19.90 7.58
N ALA A 77 42.52 -21.22 7.45
CA ALA A 77 43.56 -21.93 6.69
C ALA A 77 43.43 -21.68 5.17
N PRO A 78 44.48 -21.92 4.39
CA PRO A 78 44.44 -21.87 2.93
C PRO A 78 43.33 -22.76 2.36
N GLY A 79 42.46 -22.17 1.51
CA GLY A 79 41.32 -22.84 0.89
C GLY A 79 40.08 -22.99 1.79
N GLU A 80 40.18 -22.63 3.05
CA GLU A 80 39.04 -22.68 3.98
C GLU A 80 38.06 -21.52 3.78
N SER A 81 36.80 -21.78 4.13
CA SER A 81 35.72 -20.80 4.09
C SER A 81 34.84 -20.93 5.32
N GLN A 82 34.43 -19.79 5.88
CA GLN A 82 33.50 -19.71 7.01
C GLN A 82 32.30 -18.85 6.65
N VAL A 83 31.11 -19.27 7.09
CA VAL A 83 29.83 -18.55 6.87
C VAL A 83 29.40 -17.88 8.15
N PHE A 84 29.05 -16.62 8.06
CA PHE A 84 28.43 -15.79 9.11
C PHE A 84 27.02 -15.40 8.69
N CYS A 85 26.08 -15.45 9.62
CA CYS A 85 24.70 -15.05 9.39
C CYS A 85 24.41 -13.77 10.18
N PHE A 86 23.87 -12.77 9.48
CA PHE A 86 23.40 -11.51 10.06
C PHE A 86 21.92 -11.35 9.73
N CYS A 87 21.10 -11.00 10.72
CA CYS A 87 19.66 -10.81 10.55
C CYS A 87 19.28 -9.38 10.86
N GLY A 88 18.36 -8.83 10.07
CA GLY A 88 17.79 -7.51 10.28
C GLY A 88 16.32 -7.47 9.87
N ASN A 89 15.53 -6.60 10.49
CA ASN A 89 14.12 -6.40 10.13
C ASN A 89 13.97 -5.23 9.18
N ALA A 90 13.25 -5.44 8.07
CA ALA A 90 12.96 -4.42 7.07
C ALA A 90 11.84 -3.48 7.57
N VAL A 91 12.19 -2.34 8.15
CA VAL A 91 11.23 -1.37 8.75
C VAL A 91 11.04 -0.11 7.92
N THR A 92 11.79 0.06 6.82
CA THR A 92 11.64 1.11 5.82
C THR A 92 11.29 0.52 4.47
N GLU A 93 10.55 1.26 3.65
CA GLU A 93 10.28 0.88 2.26
C GLU A 93 11.41 1.37 1.34
N GLY A 94 11.61 0.69 0.22
CA GLY A 94 12.63 1.05 -0.77
C GLY A 94 13.76 0.03 -0.86
N ILE A 95 14.98 0.50 -1.13
CA ILE A 95 16.17 -0.34 -1.27
C ILE A 95 16.98 -0.27 0.03
N LEU A 96 17.28 -1.42 0.59
CA LEU A 96 18.13 -1.60 1.75
C LEU A 96 19.52 -1.98 1.26
N ASP A 97 20.50 -1.08 1.43
CA ASP A 97 21.90 -1.28 1.10
C ASP A 97 22.65 -1.84 2.31
N ALA A 98 23.22 -3.04 2.18
CA ALA A 98 24.00 -3.69 3.21
C ALA A 98 25.45 -3.85 2.76
N THR A 99 26.39 -3.49 3.63
CA THR A 99 27.83 -3.65 3.39
C THR A 99 28.45 -4.54 4.46
N PHE A 100 29.30 -5.46 4.04
CA PHE A 100 30.03 -6.35 4.93
C PHE A 100 31.51 -6.23 4.64
N THR A 101 32.31 -6.06 5.68
CA THR A 101 33.78 -5.98 5.59
C THR A 101 34.41 -7.13 6.33
N ALA A 102 35.47 -7.71 5.75
CA ALA A 102 36.32 -8.65 6.45
C ALA A 102 37.80 -8.17 6.45
N SER A 103 38.44 -8.24 7.59
CA SER A 103 39.85 -7.85 7.74
C SER A 103 40.63 -8.90 8.51
N ASP A 104 41.98 -8.97 8.32
CA ASP A 104 42.88 -9.79 9.08
C ASP A 104 43.93 -8.95 9.84
N ASP A 105 44.84 -9.59 10.60
CA ASP A 105 45.89 -8.93 11.36
C ASP A 105 47.05 -8.40 10.48
N MET A 106 47.09 -8.80 9.20
CA MET A 106 48.04 -8.29 8.21
C MET A 106 47.54 -7.01 7.50
N GLY A 107 46.34 -6.54 7.86
CA GLY A 107 45.76 -5.32 7.33
C GLY A 107 45.06 -5.51 5.98
N GLN A 108 44.77 -6.74 5.55
CA GLN A 108 43.90 -6.97 4.43
C GLN A 108 42.50 -6.52 4.80
N LEU A 109 41.80 -5.84 3.84
CA LEU A 109 40.40 -5.42 3.96
C LEU A 109 39.70 -5.79 2.66
N VAL A 110 38.63 -6.58 2.76
CA VAL A 110 37.76 -6.95 1.65
C VAL A 110 36.32 -6.59 1.99
N GLN A 111 35.52 -6.24 0.97
CA GLN A 111 34.16 -5.76 1.12
C GLN A 111 33.21 -6.50 0.17
N ALA A 112 32.00 -6.73 0.63
CA ALA A 112 30.88 -7.20 -0.17
C ALA A 112 29.65 -6.32 0.09
N GLU A 113 28.93 -6.00 -0.96
CA GLU A 113 27.69 -5.19 -0.91
C GLU A 113 26.50 -6.03 -1.36
N TRP A 114 25.33 -5.74 -0.80
CA TRP A 114 24.09 -6.39 -1.18
C TRP A 114 22.92 -5.43 -1.08
N GLN A 115 22.01 -5.51 -2.04
CA GLN A 115 20.78 -4.72 -2.08
C GLN A 115 19.57 -5.62 -1.93
N THR A 116 18.69 -5.27 -0.99
CA THR A 116 17.41 -5.93 -0.79
C THR A 116 16.30 -4.91 -1.00
N LYS A 117 15.35 -5.19 -1.91
CA LYS A 117 14.16 -4.37 -2.10
C LYS A 117 13.11 -4.71 -1.05
N ILE A 118 12.62 -3.70 -0.35
CA ILE A 118 11.56 -3.84 0.65
C ILE A 118 10.24 -3.43 0.02
N ASN A 119 9.39 -4.41 -0.23
CA ASN A 119 8.08 -4.23 -0.84
C ASN A 119 7.01 -4.03 0.23
N ARG A 120 6.12 -3.04 0.05
CA ARG A 120 5.06 -2.70 0.99
C ARG A 120 3.70 -2.65 0.31
N PRO A 121 2.72 -3.46 0.75
CA PRO A 121 1.35 -3.30 0.33
C PRO A 121 0.74 -2.06 0.99
N LEU A 122 -0.06 -1.31 0.24
CA LEU A 122 -0.83 -0.17 0.75
C LEU A 122 -2.30 -0.34 0.40
N LEU A 123 -3.14 0.47 1.03
CA LEU A 123 -4.57 0.49 0.78
C LEU A 123 -5.06 1.93 0.80
N ALA A 124 -5.83 2.33 -0.20
CA ALA A 124 -6.48 3.64 -0.27
C ALA A 124 -7.94 3.48 -0.71
N VAL A 125 -8.80 4.34 -0.17
CA VAL A 125 -10.22 4.42 -0.50
C VAL A 125 -10.53 5.83 -0.96
N ALA A 126 -11.35 5.97 -1.99
CA ALA A 126 -11.89 7.24 -2.44
C ALA A 126 -13.38 7.10 -2.73
N MET A 127 -14.17 8.09 -2.31
CA MET A 127 -15.59 8.19 -2.61
C MET A 127 -15.87 9.38 -3.52
N LYS A 128 -16.80 9.19 -4.46
CA LYS A 128 -17.36 10.26 -5.27
C LYS A 128 -18.89 10.18 -5.22
N GLY A 129 -19.55 11.31 -5.22
CA GLY A 129 -21.01 11.41 -5.21
C GLY A 129 -21.46 12.85 -5.36
N PRO A 130 -22.77 13.08 -5.41
CA PRO A 130 -23.32 14.42 -5.58
C PRO A 130 -23.16 15.25 -4.29
N ALA A 131 -22.67 16.49 -4.43
CA ALA A 131 -22.63 17.44 -3.31
C ALA A 131 -24.03 17.90 -2.87
N ILE A 132 -24.98 17.98 -3.81
CA ILE A 132 -26.37 18.38 -3.57
C ILE A 132 -27.32 17.38 -4.22
N ARG A 133 -28.39 16.99 -3.51
CA ARG A 133 -29.49 16.18 -4.03
C ARG A 133 -30.83 16.74 -3.60
N TYR A 134 -31.82 16.56 -4.47
CA TYR A 134 -33.20 16.87 -4.11
C TYR A 134 -33.85 15.68 -3.43
N LEU A 135 -34.73 15.97 -2.47
CA LEU A 135 -35.51 14.98 -1.75
C LEU A 135 -36.22 14.04 -2.77
N HIS A 136 -36.27 12.74 -2.48
CA HIS A 136 -36.83 11.65 -3.32
C HIS A 136 -36.14 11.48 -4.69
N ARG A 137 -34.99 12.09 -4.92
CA ARG A 137 -34.20 11.88 -6.16
C ARG A 137 -33.03 10.93 -5.92
N ASN A 138 -32.75 10.13 -6.96
CA ASN A 138 -31.68 9.17 -6.95
C ASN A 138 -30.33 9.85 -7.20
N GLY A 139 -29.29 9.36 -6.57
CA GLY A 139 -27.89 9.73 -6.77
C GLY A 139 -27.02 8.51 -6.97
N GLU A 140 -25.97 8.65 -7.76
CA GLU A 140 -24.92 7.65 -7.89
C GLU A 140 -23.73 8.05 -7.03
N TYR A 141 -23.26 7.10 -6.22
CA TYR A 141 -22.05 7.19 -5.44
C TYR A 141 -21.06 6.15 -5.95
N VAL A 142 -19.83 6.54 -6.15
CA VAL A 142 -18.76 5.63 -6.60
C VAL A 142 -17.78 5.44 -5.47
N VAL A 143 -17.59 4.19 -5.08
CA VAL A 143 -16.54 3.76 -4.15
C VAL A 143 -15.40 3.18 -4.97
N LYS A 144 -14.18 3.68 -4.74
CA LYS A 144 -12.96 3.21 -5.39
C LYS A 144 -11.96 2.79 -4.31
N VAL A 145 -11.40 1.60 -4.46
CA VAL A 145 -10.33 1.07 -3.61
C VAL A 145 -9.11 0.81 -4.47
N THR A 146 -7.95 1.26 -4.03
CA THR A 146 -6.69 1.12 -4.77
C THR A 146 -5.58 0.59 -3.86
N ASN A 147 -4.63 -0.11 -4.45
CA ASN A 147 -3.36 -0.44 -3.80
C ASN A 147 -2.24 0.42 -4.40
N PRO A 148 -1.88 1.57 -3.80
CA PRO A 148 -0.80 2.42 -4.28
C PRO A 148 0.59 1.91 -3.89
N GLY A 149 0.69 0.78 -3.19
CA GLY A 149 1.94 0.14 -2.81
C GLY A 149 2.60 -0.66 -3.94
N ASP A 150 3.74 -1.24 -3.66
CA ASP A 150 4.53 -2.04 -4.60
C ASP A 150 4.47 -3.56 -4.32
N ALA A 151 3.70 -3.98 -3.29
CA ALA A 151 3.35 -5.38 -3.03
C ALA A 151 1.83 -5.60 -3.12
N ALA A 152 1.41 -6.83 -3.43
CA ALA A 152 -0.02 -7.18 -3.47
C ALA A 152 -0.66 -7.10 -2.07
N THR A 153 -1.88 -6.56 -2.03
CA THR A 153 -2.74 -6.52 -0.82
C THR A 153 -3.78 -7.64 -0.91
N HIS A 154 -3.95 -8.39 0.17
CA HIS A 154 -4.84 -9.56 0.21
C HIS A 154 -5.95 -9.40 1.25
N ASP A 155 -7.03 -10.22 1.09
CA ASP A 155 -8.15 -10.34 2.04
C ASP A 155 -8.79 -8.98 2.39
N ILE A 156 -9.13 -8.20 1.38
CA ILE A 156 -9.65 -6.84 1.53
C ILE A 156 -11.16 -6.92 1.75
N LYS A 157 -11.63 -6.35 2.87
CA LYS A 157 -13.04 -6.15 3.18
C LYS A 157 -13.37 -4.67 3.05
N VAL A 158 -14.33 -4.34 2.19
CA VAL A 158 -14.83 -2.97 1.96
C VAL A 158 -16.24 -2.86 2.52
N VAL A 159 -16.47 -1.89 3.40
CA VAL A 159 -17.78 -1.66 4.03
C VAL A 159 -18.18 -0.21 3.80
N MET A 160 -19.34 0.00 3.17
CA MET A 160 -19.96 1.31 3.04
C MET A 160 -21.13 1.42 4.01
N SER A 161 -21.10 2.41 4.89
CA SER A 161 -22.17 2.79 5.78
C SER A 161 -22.95 3.94 5.16
N VAL A 162 -24.26 3.74 5.02
CA VAL A 162 -25.19 4.72 4.43
C VAL A 162 -26.10 5.25 5.53
N PRO A 163 -26.18 6.57 5.77
CA PRO A 163 -27.11 7.15 6.77
C PRO A 163 -28.57 6.78 6.47
N PHE A 164 -29.40 6.65 7.50
CA PHE A 164 -30.81 6.28 7.38
C PHE A 164 -31.67 7.28 6.59
N GLY A 165 -31.20 8.52 6.44
CA GLY A 165 -31.82 9.52 5.54
C GLY A 165 -31.63 9.24 4.07
N LEU A 166 -30.91 8.17 3.73
CA LEU A 166 -30.62 7.69 2.37
C LEU A 166 -31.05 6.22 2.24
N THR A 167 -31.72 5.85 1.16
CA THR A 167 -32.11 4.46 0.87
C THR A 167 -31.26 3.89 -0.26
N ILE A 168 -30.64 2.73 -0.03
CA ILE A 168 -29.90 1.99 -1.04
C ILE A 168 -30.88 1.35 -2.03
N LEU A 169 -30.73 1.65 -3.31
CA LEU A 169 -31.55 1.09 -4.41
C LEU A 169 -30.86 -0.10 -5.07
N GLY A 170 -29.55 -0.09 -5.18
CA GLY A 170 -28.76 -1.16 -5.79
C GLY A 170 -27.30 -0.80 -5.95
N THR A 171 -26.54 -1.77 -6.46
CA THR A 171 -25.09 -1.65 -6.72
C THR A 171 -24.76 -2.21 -8.10
N SER A 172 -23.66 -1.73 -8.70
CA SER A 172 -23.17 -2.19 -10.02
C SER A 172 -22.61 -3.62 -10.01
N LYS A 173 -22.20 -4.11 -8.85
CA LYS A 173 -21.69 -5.48 -8.62
C LYS A 173 -22.29 -6.01 -7.33
N GLU A 174 -22.38 -7.31 -7.22
CA GLU A 174 -22.93 -7.96 -6.03
C GLU A 174 -22.24 -7.47 -4.75
N ALA A 175 -23.07 -7.11 -3.77
CA ALA A 175 -22.66 -6.74 -2.42
C ALA A 175 -23.48 -7.53 -1.41
N ILE A 176 -22.88 -7.87 -0.29
CA ILE A 176 -23.63 -8.36 0.87
C ILE A 176 -24.27 -7.13 1.51
N CYS A 177 -25.60 -7.07 1.50
CA CYS A 177 -26.37 -5.95 2.02
C CYS A 177 -26.96 -6.30 3.38
N ASN A 178 -26.61 -5.56 4.43
CA ASN A 178 -27.30 -5.57 5.71
C ASN A 178 -28.30 -4.41 5.74
N LYS A 179 -29.58 -4.71 5.45
CA LYS A 179 -30.64 -3.69 5.39
C LYS A 179 -30.96 -3.08 6.76
N THR A 180 -30.76 -3.82 7.84
CA THR A 180 -31.05 -3.33 9.20
C THR A 180 -30.07 -2.25 9.63
N GLU A 181 -28.82 -2.39 9.24
CA GLU A 181 -27.75 -1.45 9.58
C GLU A 181 -27.43 -0.47 8.44
N ASN A 182 -28.12 -0.61 7.30
CA ASN A 182 -27.90 0.17 6.08
C ASN A 182 -26.43 0.11 5.60
N LEU A 183 -25.87 -1.12 5.61
CA LEU A 183 -24.47 -1.39 5.25
C LEU A 183 -24.39 -2.19 3.94
N LEU A 184 -23.39 -1.86 3.13
CA LEU A 184 -22.94 -2.64 1.97
C LEU A 184 -21.54 -3.18 2.25
N CYS A 185 -21.31 -4.44 1.90
CA CYS A 185 -20.01 -5.08 2.10
C CYS A 185 -19.57 -5.79 0.81
N TRP A 186 -18.34 -5.54 0.40
CA TRP A 186 -17.65 -6.24 -0.69
C TRP A 186 -16.40 -6.91 -0.16
N GLN A 187 -16.01 -7.99 -0.80
CA GLN A 187 -14.78 -8.71 -0.49
C GLN A 187 -13.95 -8.83 -1.76
N LEU A 188 -12.68 -8.48 -1.66
CA LEU A 188 -11.69 -8.67 -2.71
C LEU A 188 -10.61 -9.61 -2.20
N PRO A 189 -10.30 -10.69 -2.92
CA PRO A 189 -9.26 -11.62 -2.51
C PRO A 189 -7.88 -10.97 -2.58
N GLN A 190 -7.66 -10.09 -3.56
CA GLN A 190 -6.37 -9.47 -3.83
C GLN A 190 -6.52 -8.18 -4.64
N LEU A 191 -5.61 -7.24 -4.44
CA LEU A 191 -5.28 -6.12 -5.32
C LEU A 191 -3.77 -6.09 -5.54
N ASN A 192 -3.34 -6.20 -6.80
CA ASN A 192 -1.94 -6.06 -7.18
C ASN A 192 -1.46 -4.60 -7.04
N PRO A 193 -0.15 -4.35 -7.10
CA PRO A 193 0.38 -2.99 -7.15
C PRO A 193 -0.29 -2.16 -8.25
N SER A 194 -0.73 -0.95 -7.89
CA SER A 194 -1.45 0.00 -8.76
C SER A 194 -2.81 -0.48 -9.27
N GLU A 195 -3.29 -1.64 -8.84
CA GLU A 195 -4.63 -2.14 -9.22
C GLU A 195 -5.72 -1.39 -8.45
N GLU A 196 -6.88 -1.26 -9.10
CA GLU A 196 -8.06 -0.62 -8.55
C GLU A 196 -9.32 -1.46 -8.73
N ALA A 197 -10.21 -1.36 -7.76
CA ALA A 197 -11.57 -1.88 -7.83
C ALA A 197 -12.57 -0.77 -7.55
N SER A 198 -13.69 -0.74 -8.28
CA SER A 198 -14.73 0.26 -8.10
C SER A 198 -16.13 -0.31 -8.16
N TRP A 199 -17.04 0.33 -7.43
CA TRP A 199 -18.46 0.02 -7.35
C TRP A 199 -19.28 1.29 -7.42
N SER A 200 -20.35 1.27 -8.23
CA SER A 200 -21.40 2.28 -8.22
C SER A 200 -22.51 1.84 -7.27
N VAL A 201 -22.95 2.74 -6.41
CA VAL A 201 -24.04 2.57 -5.48
C VAL A 201 -25.12 3.59 -5.81
N TYR A 202 -26.32 3.11 -6.09
CA TYR A 202 -27.48 3.94 -6.40
C TYR A 202 -28.29 4.15 -5.14
N ILE A 203 -28.48 5.41 -4.76
CA ILE A 203 -29.07 5.81 -3.48
C ILE A 203 -30.15 6.85 -3.75
N ARG A 204 -31.29 6.72 -3.06
CA ARG A 204 -32.36 7.74 -3.04
C ARG A 204 -32.22 8.57 -1.76
N ALA A 205 -32.39 9.87 -1.88
CA ALA A 205 -32.43 10.81 -0.77
C ALA A 205 -33.84 10.87 -0.18
N ASP A 206 -34.02 10.42 1.08
CA ASP A 206 -35.34 10.33 1.72
C ASP A 206 -35.51 11.29 2.91
N GLN A 207 -34.44 11.95 3.35
CA GLN A 207 -34.48 12.93 4.44
C GLN A 207 -33.67 14.17 4.08
N GLU A 208 -34.25 15.34 4.34
CA GLU A 208 -33.60 16.64 4.18
C GLU A 208 -32.41 16.80 5.12
N GLY A 209 -31.43 17.61 4.69
CA GLY A 209 -30.26 17.97 5.47
C GLY A 209 -28.98 17.22 5.03
N ARG A 210 -27.93 17.36 5.82
CA ARG A 210 -26.60 16.84 5.52
C ARG A 210 -26.53 15.34 5.79
N GLN A 211 -26.28 14.58 4.74
CA GLN A 211 -26.09 13.13 4.76
C GLN A 211 -24.60 12.81 4.47
N VAL A 212 -23.98 11.94 5.26
CA VAL A 212 -22.54 11.63 5.15
C VAL A 212 -22.35 10.11 5.06
N PRO A 213 -22.53 9.50 3.88
CA PRO A 213 -22.10 8.12 3.67
C PRO A 213 -20.57 8.03 3.76
N GLN A 214 -20.09 6.93 4.35
CA GLN A 214 -18.66 6.68 4.51
C GLN A 214 -18.31 5.24 4.11
N THR A 215 -17.07 5.05 3.66
CA THR A 215 -16.54 3.74 3.30
C THR A 215 -15.24 3.48 4.04
N THR A 216 -15.09 2.26 4.54
CA THR A 216 -13.86 1.77 5.13
C THR A 216 -13.41 0.52 4.37
N ALA A 217 -12.11 0.40 4.14
CA ALA A 217 -11.49 -0.82 3.64
C ALA A 217 -10.45 -1.31 4.64
N THR A 218 -10.49 -2.60 4.94
CA THR A 218 -9.58 -3.24 5.91
C THR A 218 -9.04 -4.54 5.36
N THR A 219 -7.86 -4.95 5.82
CA THR A 219 -7.27 -6.26 5.48
C THR A 219 -6.97 -7.06 6.74
N LYS A 220 -6.82 -8.38 6.61
CA LYS A 220 -6.37 -9.22 7.73
C LYS A 220 -4.95 -8.85 8.21
N ALA A 221 -4.13 -8.30 7.33
CA ALA A 221 -2.78 -7.82 7.67
C ALA A 221 -2.76 -6.49 8.44
N GLY A 222 -3.94 -5.89 8.74
CA GLY A 222 -4.06 -4.67 9.54
C GLY A 222 -4.00 -3.37 8.73
N LEU A 223 -3.96 -3.41 7.39
CA LEU A 223 -4.12 -2.20 6.58
C LEU A 223 -5.55 -1.68 6.72
N ASN A 224 -5.67 -0.36 6.83
CA ASN A 224 -6.95 0.33 6.97
C ASN A 224 -6.93 1.62 6.16
N ALA A 225 -8.04 1.89 5.44
CA ALA A 225 -8.27 3.14 4.74
C ALA A 225 -9.75 3.49 4.83
N ALA A 226 -10.08 4.78 4.87
CA ALA A 226 -11.44 5.26 4.94
C ALA A 226 -11.61 6.57 4.16
N ASP A 227 -12.81 6.77 3.63
CA ASP A 227 -13.21 8.03 3.03
C ASP A 227 -14.72 8.26 3.23
N GLN A 228 -15.14 9.51 3.14
CA GLN A 228 -16.54 9.91 3.29
C GLN A 228 -16.87 11.08 2.38
N ILE A 229 -18.14 11.20 2.03
CA ILE A 229 -18.61 12.32 1.23
C ILE A 229 -19.88 12.91 1.84
N ALA A 230 -19.96 14.23 1.90
CA ALA A 230 -21.16 14.92 2.34
C ALA A 230 -22.06 15.25 1.15
N THR A 231 -23.34 14.89 1.27
CA THR A 231 -24.39 15.26 0.33
C THR A 231 -25.44 16.09 1.06
N GLU A 232 -25.69 17.31 0.60
CA GLU A 232 -26.78 18.14 1.12
C GLU A 232 -28.07 17.79 0.41
N VAL A 233 -29.05 17.29 1.15
CA VAL A 233 -30.39 16.97 0.61
C VAL A 233 -31.29 18.17 0.84
N VAL A 234 -31.75 18.73 -0.28
CA VAL A 234 -32.57 19.96 -0.29
C VAL A 234 -33.96 19.69 -0.85
N ILE A 235 -34.95 20.47 -0.40
CA ILE A 235 -36.30 20.50 -0.94
C ILE A 235 -36.45 21.75 -1.79
N ARG A 236 -37.16 21.61 -2.91
CA ARG A 236 -37.40 22.70 -3.83
C ARG A 236 -38.84 22.66 -4.36
N PRO A 237 -39.61 23.73 -4.24
CA PRO A 237 -40.88 23.86 -5.01
C PRO A 237 -40.56 24.05 -6.49
N GLN A 238 -41.37 23.47 -7.34
CA GLN A 238 -41.27 23.62 -8.79
C GLN A 238 -42.68 23.71 -9.39
N LEU A 239 -43.10 24.92 -9.69
CA LEU A 239 -44.42 25.19 -10.24
C LEU A 239 -44.39 25.16 -11.76
N TYR A 240 -45.37 24.48 -12.34
CA TYR A 240 -45.72 24.52 -13.74
C TYR A 240 -47.12 25.13 -13.89
N ALA A 241 -47.24 26.08 -14.79
CA ALA A 241 -48.51 26.66 -15.16
C ALA A 241 -48.86 26.27 -16.60
N THR A 242 -50.03 25.68 -16.80
CA THR A 242 -50.58 25.36 -18.12
C THR A 242 -51.82 26.16 -18.32
N VAL A 243 -51.88 26.91 -19.40
CA VAL A 243 -53.10 27.69 -19.80
C VAL A 243 -53.82 26.89 -20.88
N ILE A 244 -55.07 26.59 -20.61
CA ILE A 244 -55.94 25.86 -21.52
C ILE A 244 -57.09 26.78 -21.93
N ASN A 245 -57.22 27.05 -23.22
CA ASN A 245 -58.41 27.65 -23.80
C ASN A 245 -59.36 26.53 -24.24
N ARG A 246 -60.52 26.45 -23.64
CA ARG A 246 -61.60 25.51 -24.02
C ARG A 246 -62.64 26.10 -24.99
N SER A 247 -62.51 27.40 -25.23
CA SER A 247 -63.36 28.05 -26.21
C SER A 247 -62.76 27.91 -27.60
N GLY A 248 -63.51 27.50 -28.58
CA GLY A 248 -63.11 27.56 -29.99
C GLY A 248 -63.00 29.03 -30.50
N PRO A 249 -62.92 29.24 -31.78
CA PRO A 249 -63.04 30.61 -32.33
C PRO A 249 -64.25 31.30 -31.75
N VAL A 250 -64.09 32.54 -31.28
CA VAL A 250 -65.14 33.33 -30.63
C VAL A 250 -65.37 34.59 -31.47
N GLU A 251 -66.63 35.10 -31.46
CA GLU A 251 -66.96 36.31 -32.15
C GLU A 251 -66.63 37.56 -31.33
N VAL A 252 -66.53 38.71 -32.02
CA VAL A 252 -66.23 39.99 -31.37
C VAL A 252 -67.34 40.36 -30.39
N GLY A 253 -66.95 40.54 -29.09
CA GLY A 253 -67.91 40.85 -28.01
C GLY A 253 -68.23 39.64 -27.12
N GLU A 254 -67.84 38.42 -27.47
CA GLU A 254 -67.98 37.23 -26.61
C GLU A 254 -66.96 37.13 -25.54
N THR A 255 -67.33 36.47 -24.44
CA THR A 255 -66.41 36.22 -23.29
C THR A 255 -65.59 34.94 -23.49
N VAL A 256 -64.29 35.05 -23.41
CA VAL A 256 -63.40 33.91 -23.49
C VAL A 256 -62.97 33.45 -22.06
N HIS A 257 -63.11 32.15 -21.81
CA HIS A 257 -62.70 31.56 -20.55
C HIS A 257 -61.38 30.79 -20.72
N PHE A 258 -60.38 31.16 -19.94
CA PHE A 258 -59.12 30.43 -19.84
C PHE A 258 -59.06 29.68 -18.50
N SER A 259 -58.64 28.41 -18.53
CA SER A 259 -58.30 27.66 -17.32
C SER A 259 -56.79 27.67 -17.14
N VAL A 260 -56.34 28.16 -16.01
CA VAL A 260 -54.92 28.08 -15.61
C VAL A 260 -54.79 26.96 -14.59
N ILE A 261 -54.04 25.91 -14.96
CA ILE A 261 -53.73 24.78 -14.09
C ILE A 261 -52.30 24.99 -13.57
N ILE A 262 -52.17 25.12 -12.25
CA ILE A 262 -50.87 25.22 -11.59
C ILE A 262 -50.59 23.87 -10.90
N THR A 263 -49.49 23.24 -11.26
CA THR A 263 -49.08 21.97 -10.69
C THR A 263 -47.70 22.12 -10.06
N ASN A 264 -47.54 21.66 -8.81
CA ASN A 264 -46.26 21.61 -8.15
C ASN A 264 -45.59 20.25 -8.40
N HIS A 265 -44.56 20.22 -9.25
CA HIS A 265 -43.71 19.06 -9.50
C HIS A 265 -42.46 19.02 -8.58
N GLY A 266 -42.37 19.99 -7.67
CA GLY A 266 -41.28 20.08 -6.71
C GLY A 266 -41.44 19.09 -5.55
N THR A 267 -40.43 19.10 -4.65
CA THR A 267 -40.36 18.25 -3.44
C THR A 267 -40.82 19.02 -2.18
N ARG A 268 -41.18 20.31 -2.30
CA ARG A 268 -41.69 21.18 -1.22
C ARG A 268 -43.03 21.80 -1.64
N HIS A 269 -43.89 22.09 -0.62
CA HIS A 269 -45.08 22.94 -0.83
C HIS A 269 -44.64 24.33 -1.33
N ALA A 270 -45.40 24.87 -2.28
CA ALA A 270 -45.26 26.25 -2.73
C ALA A 270 -46.32 27.07 -1.99
N ASP A 271 -45.86 27.94 -1.11
CA ASP A 271 -46.68 28.90 -0.37
C ASP A 271 -46.83 30.19 -1.20
#